data_098365e54477ac290df2ad0bd355940f
#
_entry.id   098365e54477ac290df2ad0bd355940f
#
_cell.length_a   1.000
_cell.length_b   1.000
_cell.length_c   1.000
_cell.angle_alpha   90.00
_cell.angle_beta   90.00
_cell.angle_gamma   90.00
#
_symmetry.space_group_name_H-M   'P 1'
#
loop_
_entity.id
_entity.type
_entity.pdbx_description
1 polymer ?
#
loop_
_entity_poly.entity_id
_entity_poly.type
_entity_poly.pdbx_seq_one_letter_code
_entity_poly.pdbx_strand_id
1 'polypeptide(L)'
;MIKKKIFYFLLIILFNCKNDNPRPPKLYKTGNFIDYSVKRNIDFNNEQNNEIFNFIKKSKKKFTRSDYGFWYYNEIKKNKSKYKPKFGDKIFYTFECMTLNGEKQFSINAKQQTYRMEQQDIISGLREGFKLMSEGDITTFIFPSYLAYGLYGDSEKKIKPNTTLVYEVSVHKILKNNL
;
A
#
# COMPACT_ATOMS: atom_id res chain seq x y z
N MET A 1 -45.57 -55.88 -30.27
CA MET A 1 -44.92 -56.32 -29.04
C MET A 1 -43.50 -55.71 -28.83
N ILE A 2 -42.72 -55.51 -29.86
CA ILE A 2 -41.34 -55.00 -29.81
C ILE A 2 -41.25 -53.56 -29.24
N LYS A 3 -42.13 -52.69 -29.65
CA LYS A 3 -42.12 -51.27 -29.19
C LYS A 3 -42.33 -51.08 -27.67
N LYS A 4 -43.13 -51.95 -27.02
CA LYS A 4 -43.32 -51.96 -25.57
C LYS A 4 -42.06 -52.45 -24.83
N LYS A 5 -41.32 -53.43 -25.34
CA LYS A 5 -40.07 -53.93 -24.73
C LYS A 5 -38.96 -52.90 -24.83
N ILE A 6 -38.86 -52.13 -25.92
CA ILE A 6 -37.89 -51.05 -26.07
C ILE A 6 -38.17 -49.92 -25.09
N PHE A 7 -39.46 -49.59 -24.82
CA PHE A 7 -39.83 -48.58 -23.86
C PHE A 7 -39.43 -48.96 -22.43
N TYR A 8 -39.62 -50.19 -22.00
CA TYR A 8 -39.18 -50.69 -20.69
C TYR A 8 -37.66 -50.73 -20.55
N PHE A 9 -36.93 -51.05 -21.62
CA PHE A 9 -35.46 -51.03 -21.64
C PHE A 9 -34.92 -49.63 -21.49
N LEU A 10 -35.53 -48.63 -22.15
CA LEU A 10 -35.19 -47.20 -22.02
C LEU A 10 -35.43 -46.68 -20.61
N LEU A 11 -36.50 -47.16 -19.93
CA LEU A 11 -36.84 -46.71 -18.55
C LEU A 11 -35.79 -47.20 -17.52
N ILE A 12 -35.16 -48.36 -17.73
CA ILE A 12 -34.15 -48.91 -16.80
C ILE A 12 -32.85 -48.09 -16.84
N ILE A 13 -32.51 -47.42 -17.95
CA ILE A 13 -31.29 -46.62 -18.10
C ILE A 13 -31.35 -45.36 -17.26
N LEU A 14 -32.55 -44.84 -16.93
CA LEU A 14 -32.73 -43.59 -16.18
C LEU A 14 -32.51 -43.75 -14.66
N PHE A 15 -32.38 -44.95 -14.12
CA PHE A 15 -32.18 -45.18 -12.68
C PHE A 15 -30.71 -45.28 -12.26
N ASN A 16 -29.75 -45.00 -13.16
CA ASN A 16 -28.34 -45.14 -12.85
C ASN A 16 -27.71 -43.79 -12.39
N CYS A 17 -28.47 -42.91 -11.73
CA CYS A 17 -27.91 -41.84 -10.96
C CYS A 17 -27.30 -42.39 -9.69
N LYS A 18 -25.99 -42.67 -9.69
CA LYS A 18 -25.23 -42.82 -8.46
C LYS A 18 -25.29 -41.49 -7.73
N ASN A 19 -25.87 -41.48 -6.54
CA ASN A 19 -25.67 -40.42 -5.57
C ASN A 19 -24.19 -40.43 -5.14
N ASP A 20 -23.36 -39.77 -5.87
CA ASP A 20 -22.04 -39.40 -5.37
C ASP A 20 -22.26 -38.42 -4.22
N ASN A 21 -22.19 -38.91 -3.00
CA ASN A 21 -22.16 -38.03 -1.83
C ASN A 21 -21.06 -36.97 -2.05
N PRO A 22 -21.40 -35.68 -2.04
CA PRO A 22 -20.40 -34.64 -2.22
C PRO A 22 -19.31 -34.84 -1.17
N ARG A 23 -18.07 -34.95 -1.62
CA ARG A 23 -16.92 -35.11 -0.71
C ARG A 23 -16.90 -33.88 0.21
N PRO A 24 -16.93 -34.05 1.54
CA PRO A 24 -16.80 -32.93 2.44
C PRO A 24 -15.48 -32.20 2.13
N PRO A 25 -15.48 -30.86 2.19
CA PRO A 25 -14.26 -30.10 1.96
C PRO A 25 -13.19 -30.60 2.94
N LYS A 26 -12.04 -31.00 2.41
CA LYS A 26 -10.88 -31.35 3.24
C LYS A 26 -10.38 -30.07 3.90
N LEU A 27 -10.65 -29.92 5.19
CA LEU A 27 -10.09 -28.84 5.99
C LEU A 27 -8.59 -29.13 6.16
N TYR A 28 -7.76 -28.51 5.32
CA TYR A 28 -6.33 -28.48 5.59
C TYR A 28 -6.15 -27.60 6.83
N LYS A 29 -5.51 -28.12 7.87
CA LYS A 29 -5.07 -27.30 9.02
C LYS A 29 -4.06 -26.28 8.50
N THR A 30 -4.54 -25.11 8.11
CA THR A 30 -3.73 -23.97 7.62
C THR A 30 -3.02 -23.23 8.77
N GLY A 31 -3.26 -23.62 10.03
CA GLY A 31 -2.73 -22.90 11.19
C GLY A 31 -1.22 -22.67 11.13
N ASN A 32 -0.45 -23.70 10.85
CA ASN A 32 1.03 -23.58 10.84
C ASN A 32 1.55 -22.70 9.71
N PHE A 33 0.88 -22.64 8.55
CA PHE A 33 1.31 -21.78 7.43
C PHE A 33 1.02 -20.30 7.69
N ILE A 34 -0.15 -20.01 8.28
CA ILE A 34 -0.52 -18.63 8.65
C ILE A 34 0.44 -18.12 9.71
N ASP A 35 0.68 -18.89 10.78
CA ASP A 35 1.59 -18.51 11.85
C ASP A 35 3.01 -18.26 11.35
N TYR A 36 3.51 -19.12 10.45
CA TYR A 36 4.81 -18.93 9.81
C TYR A 36 4.86 -17.66 8.97
N SER A 37 3.83 -17.38 8.18
CA SER A 37 3.75 -16.19 7.33
C SER A 37 3.66 -14.92 8.16
N VAL A 38 2.87 -14.93 9.24
CA VAL A 38 2.75 -13.81 10.19
C VAL A 38 4.09 -13.54 10.85
N LYS A 39 4.75 -14.56 11.39
CA LYS A 39 6.06 -14.42 12.03
C LYS A 39 7.09 -13.83 11.07
N ARG A 40 7.19 -14.38 9.85
CA ARG A 40 8.10 -13.87 8.82
C ARG A 40 7.86 -12.39 8.51
N ASN A 41 6.59 -11.97 8.42
CA ASN A 41 6.25 -10.57 8.14
C ASN A 41 6.60 -9.66 9.32
N ILE A 42 6.41 -10.12 10.55
CA ILE A 42 6.81 -9.37 11.75
C ILE A 42 8.33 -9.20 11.77
N ASP A 43 9.09 -10.28 11.57
CA ASP A 43 10.56 -10.26 11.58
C ASP A 43 11.08 -9.30 10.48
N PHE A 44 10.53 -9.39 9.28
CA PHE A 44 10.86 -8.51 8.17
C PHE A 44 10.55 -7.02 8.46
N ASN A 45 9.38 -6.72 9.02
CA ASN A 45 9.02 -5.36 9.39
C ASN A 45 9.93 -4.80 10.50
N ASN A 46 10.34 -5.65 11.44
CA ASN A 46 11.29 -5.27 12.48
C ASN A 46 12.68 -4.96 11.90
N GLU A 47 13.14 -5.74 10.93
CA GLU A 47 14.40 -5.50 10.22
C GLU A 47 14.35 -4.15 9.50
N GLN A 48 13.31 -3.87 8.71
CA GLN A 48 13.12 -2.57 8.06
C GLN A 48 13.09 -1.41 9.06
N ASN A 49 12.39 -1.58 10.18
CA ASN A 49 12.35 -0.54 11.22
C ASN A 49 13.75 -0.29 11.81
N ASN A 50 14.57 -1.32 11.98
CA ASN A 50 15.96 -1.18 12.44
C ASN A 50 16.83 -0.44 11.44
N GLU A 51 16.68 -0.73 10.13
CA GLU A 51 17.37 0.01 9.06
C GLU A 51 16.99 1.49 9.07
N ILE A 52 15.69 1.79 9.15
CA ILE A 52 15.17 3.16 9.25
C ILE A 52 15.75 3.86 10.49
N PHE A 53 15.75 3.19 11.64
CA PHE A 53 16.27 3.75 12.88
C PHE A 53 17.77 4.06 12.78
N ASN A 54 18.54 3.19 12.14
CA ASN A 54 19.97 3.41 11.90
C ASN A 54 20.19 4.60 10.94
N PHE A 55 19.36 4.75 9.91
CA PHE A 55 19.38 5.90 9.01
C PHE A 55 19.08 7.20 9.77
N ILE A 56 18.02 7.21 10.59
CA ILE A 56 17.63 8.39 11.39
C ILE A 56 18.74 8.78 12.35
N LYS A 57 19.40 7.82 13.02
CA LYS A 57 20.53 8.10 13.92
C LYS A 57 21.71 8.78 13.24
N LYS A 58 21.98 8.42 11.97
CA LYS A 58 23.04 9.05 11.17
C LYS A 58 22.63 10.42 10.61
N SER A 59 21.33 10.68 10.53
CA SER A 59 20.77 11.94 10.07
C SER A 59 20.86 13.00 11.17
N LYS A 60 21.12 14.26 10.78
CA LYS A 60 21.02 15.42 11.70
C LYS A 60 19.58 15.88 11.92
N LYS A 61 18.61 15.30 11.22
CA LYS A 61 17.18 15.67 11.25
C LYS A 61 16.46 14.92 12.40
N LYS A 62 15.59 15.62 13.11
CA LYS A 62 14.74 15.02 14.17
C LYS A 62 13.45 14.48 13.57
N PHE A 63 13.47 13.22 13.16
CA PHE A 63 12.28 12.53 12.68
C PHE A 63 11.30 12.21 13.80
N THR A 64 10.02 12.36 13.52
CA THR A 64 8.89 11.94 14.37
C THR A 64 8.24 10.71 13.77
N ARG A 65 7.90 9.72 14.60
CA ARG A 65 7.13 8.56 14.14
C ARG A 65 5.65 8.90 14.13
N SER A 66 4.96 8.57 13.03
CA SER A 66 3.51 8.69 12.93
C SER A 66 2.80 7.47 13.52
N ASP A 67 1.53 7.60 13.88
CA ASP A 67 0.68 6.48 14.34
C ASP A 67 0.45 5.43 13.24
N TYR A 68 0.62 5.80 11.96
CA TYR A 68 0.54 4.89 10.80
C TYR A 68 1.81 4.07 10.55
N GLY A 69 2.89 4.34 11.31
CA GLY A 69 4.13 3.56 11.25
C GLY A 69 5.19 4.08 10.29
N PHE A 70 5.02 5.25 9.68
CA PHE A 70 6.08 5.95 8.95
C PHE A 70 6.76 7.00 9.82
N TRP A 71 7.92 7.51 9.34
CA TRP A 71 8.64 8.59 9.98
C TRP A 71 8.58 9.84 9.12
N TYR A 72 8.55 11.02 9.75
CA TYR A 72 8.53 12.29 9.03
C TYR A 72 9.34 13.37 9.74
N TYR A 73 9.85 14.28 8.94
CA TYR A 73 10.54 15.49 9.37
C TYR A 73 10.08 16.68 8.54
N ASN A 74 9.56 17.71 9.19
CA ASN A 74 9.14 18.94 8.52
C ASN A 74 10.35 19.86 8.33
N GLU A 75 10.82 20.03 7.10
CA GLU A 75 11.96 20.88 6.79
C GLU A 75 11.59 22.36 6.85
N ILE A 76 10.47 22.72 6.23
CA ILE A 76 9.98 24.08 6.16
C ILE A 76 8.48 24.09 6.46
N LYS A 77 8.11 24.88 7.45
CA LYS A 77 6.72 25.28 7.70
C LYS A 77 6.56 26.73 7.27
N LYS A 78 6.38 26.96 5.95
CA LYS A 78 6.31 28.32 5.38
C LYS A 78 5.05 29.08 5.75
N ASN A 79 3.96 28.38 5.99
CA ASN A 79 2.68 29.04 6.20
C ASN A 79 2.19 28.90 7.64
N LYS A 80 1.67 30.03 8.17
CA LYS A 80 0.86 30.05 9.39
C LYS A 80 -0.50 29.32 9.22
N SER A 81 -0.83 28.88 7.98
CA SER A 81 -2.04 28.12 7.72
C SER A 81 -1.96 26.77 8.44
N LYS A 82 -2.85 26.57 9.38
CA LYS A 82 -3.03 25.30 10.09
C LYS A 82 -3.96 24.34 9.35
N TYR A 83 -4.41 24.70 8.15
CA TYR A 83 -5.35 23.88 7.38
C TYR A 83 -4.65 22.60 6.89
N LYS A 84 -5.27 21.47 7.19
CA LYS A 84 -4.86 20.15 6.71
C LYS A 84 -5.84 19.66 5.66
N PRO A 85 -5.39 18.99 4.59
CA PRO A 85 -6.28 18.50 3.54
C PRO A 85 -7.32 17.53 4.11
N LYS A 86 -8.54 17.65 3.61
CA LYS A 86 -9.69 16.79 3.94
C LYS A 86 -10.14 16.01 2.70
N PHE A 87 -11.04 15.06 2.89
CA PHE A 87 -11.65 14.32 1.79
C PHE A 87 -12.10 15.24 0.64
N GLY A 88 -11.72 14.88 -0.59
CA GLY A 88 -12.08 15.61 -1.79
C GLY A 88 -11.21 16.84 -2.12
N ASP A 89 -10.39 17.34 -1.19
CA ASP A 89 -9.47 18.44 -1.47
C ASP A 89 -8.45 18.07 -2.54
N LYS A 90 -8.11 19.04 -3.40
CA LYS A 90 -7.08 18.86 -4.44
C LYS A 90 -5.76 19.46 -4.00
N ILE A 91 -4.74 18.61 -3.89
CA ILE A 91 -3.37 18.99 -3.51
C ILE A 91 -2.51 19.09 -4.77
N PHE A 92 -1.74 20.15 -4.87
CA PHE A 92 -0.71 20.38 -5.87
C PHE A 92 0.65 20.22 -5.20
N TYR A 93 1.47 19.30 -5.66
CA TYR A 93 2.73 18.95 -5.01
C TYR A 93 3.82 18.53 -6.00
N THR A 94 5.04 18.58 -5.54
CA THR A 94 6.21 17.97 -6.18
C THR A 94 6.88 17.03 -5.17
N PHE A 95 7.67 16.08 -5.64
CA PHE A 95 8.43 15.21 -4.75
C PHE A 95 9.71 14.67 -5.40
N GLU A 96 10.65 14.29 -4.55
CA GLU A 96 11.77 13.40 -4.86
C GLU A 96 11.62 12.10 -4.09
N CYS A 97 11.96 10.98 -4.72
CA CYS A 97 11.93 9.66 -4.11
C CYS A 97 13.30 9.00 -4.24
N MET A 98 13.82 8.52 -3.12
CA MET A 98 15.12 7.83 -3.04
C MET A 98 15.04 6.64 -2.07
N THR A 99 16.01 5.73 -2.16
CA THR A 99 16.19 4.68 -1.15
C THR A 99 16.89 5.23 0.09
N LEU A 100 16.96 4.43 1.16
CA LEU A 100 17.74 4.77 2.35
C LEU A 100 19.24 5.00 2.07
N ASN A 101 19.77 4.36 1.01
CA ASN A 101 21.16 4.53 0.60
C ASN A 101 21.39 5.80 -0.25
N GLY A 102 20.36 6.59 -0.48
CA GLY A 102 20.44 7.81 -1.27
C GLY A 102 20.37 7.59 -2.78
N GLU A 103 20.14 6.36 -3.25
CA GLU A 103 19.91 6.09 -4.67
C GLU A 103 18.58 6.72 -5.10
N LYS A 104 18.66 7.70 -5.99
CA LYS A 104 17.48 8.38 -6.54
C LYS A 104 16.69 7.40 -7.41
N GLN A 105 15.46 7.15 -7.05
CA GLN A 105 14.57 6.27 -7.81
C GLN A 105 13.85 7.05 -8.90
N PHE A 106 13.05 8.02 -8.51
CA PHE A 106 12.38 8.92 -9.44
C PHE A 106 12.07 10.24 -8.75
N SER A 107 11.93 11.29 -9.54
CA SER A 107 11.52 12.60 -9.03
C SER A 107 10.56 13.27 -9.98
N ILE A 108 9.67 14.04 -9.43
CA ILE A 108 8.72 14.86 -10.18
C ILE A 108 8.91 16.31 -9.73
N ASN A 109 10.11 16.85 -10.02
CA ASN A 109 10.43 18.25 -9.72
C ASN A 109 10.06 19.19 -10.87
N ALA A 110 10.13 18.69 -12.13
CA ALA A 110 9.87 19.50 -13.31
C ALA A 110 8.38 19.69 -13.60
N LYS A 111 7.50 18.82 -13.10
CA LYS A 111 6.05 18.88 -13.34
C LYS A 111 5.29 18.68 -12.06
N GLN A 112 4.52 19.70 -11.68
CA GLN A 112 3.62 19.64 -10.53
C GLN A 112 2.60 18.50 -10.70
N GLN A 113 2.47 17.66 -9.68
CA GLN A 113 1.45 16.63 -9.60
C GLN A 113 0.21 17.13 -8.89
N THR A 114 -0.90 16.47 -9.14
CA THR A 114 -2.14 16.73 -8.40
C THR A 114 -2.66 15.43 -7.79
N TYR A 115 -3.16 15.52 -6.59
CA TYR A 115 -3.81 14.42 -5.87
C TYR A 115 -5.12 14.92 -5.26
N ARG A 116 -6.19 14.19 -5.49
CA ARG A 116 -7.47 14.45 -4.84
C ARG A 116 -7.60 13.51 -3.65
N MET A 117 -7.67 14.10 -2.45
CA MET A 117 -7.64 13.39 -1.17
C MET A 117 -8.70 12.28 -1.14
N GLU A 118 -8.23 11.04 -0.93
CA GLU A 118 -9.04 9.82 -0.76
C GLU A 118 -9.97 9.48 -1.94
N GLN A 119 -9.76 10.10 -3.12
CA GLN A 119 -10.50 9.83 -4.36
C GLN A 119 -9.63 9.34 -5.52
N GLN A 120 -8.33 9.26 -5.33
CA GLN A 120 -7.38 8.76 -6.33
C GLN A 120 -6.39 7.79 -5.68
N ASP A 121 -5.86 6.87 -6.48
CA ASP A 121 -4.86 5.92 -6.01
C ASP A 121 -3.49 6.58 -5.87
N ILE A 122 -2.89 6.38 -4.70
CA ILE A 122 -1.53 6.77 -4.35
C ILE A 122 -1.02 5.80 -3.29
N ILE A 123 0.29 5.70 -3.09
CA ILE A 123 0.82 4.88 -2.00
C ILE A 123 0.25 5.34 -0.65
N SER A 124 -0.09 4.38 0.20
CA SER A 124 -0.77 4.66 1.48
C SER A 124 0.02 5.59 2.39
N GLY A 125 1.36 5.51 2.35
CA GLY A 125 2.23 6.42 3.08
C GLY A 125 2.04 7.89 2.69
N LEU A 126 1.97 8.21 1.38
CA LEU A 126 1.74 9.59 0.92
C LEU A 126 0.32 10.06 1.25
N ARG A 127 -0.69 9.21 1.10
CA ARG A 127 -2.07 9.53 1.46
C ARG A 127 -2.17 9.99 2.91
N GLU A 128 -1.58 9.24 3.84
CA GLU A 128 -1.57 9.59 5.26
C GLU A 128 -0.60 10.74 5.56
N GLY A 129 0.51 10.82 4.84
CA GLY A 129 1.48 11.92 4.95
C GLY A 129 0.88 13.29 4.60
N PHE A 130 0.06 13.38 3.56
CA PHE A 130 -0.61 14.63 3.19
C PHE A 130 -1.52 15.17 4.29
N LYS A 131 -2.16 14.31 5.08
CA LYS A 131 -2.98 14.73 6.24
C LYS A 131 -2.17 15.48 7.30
N LEU A 132 -0.84 15.34 7.30
CA LEU A 132 0.08 16.05 8.19
C LEU A 132 0.63 17.35 7.62
N MET A 133 0.44 17.61 6.30
CA MET A 133 1.01 18.75 5.59
C MET A 133 -0.02 19.89 5.42
N SER A 134 0.49 21.10 5.31
CA SER A 134 -0.28 22.30 4.92
C SER A 134 0.30 22.88 3.64
N GLU A 135 -0.40 23.82 3.03
CA GLU A 135 0.12 24.56 1.90
C GLU A 135 1.44 25.26 2.24
N GLY A 136 2.46 25.10 1.39
CA GLY A 136 3.80 25.63 1.56
C GLY A 136 4.75 24.77 2.42
N ASP A 137 4.29 23.66 3.00
CA ASP A 137 5.14 22.77 3.78
C ASP A 137 6.06 21.94 2.86
N ILE A 138 7.29 21.71 3.34
CA ILE A 138 8.23 20.73 2.79
C ILE A 138 8.50 19.71 3.88
N THR A 139 8.26 18.44 3.58
CA THR A 139 8.37 17.34 4.55
C THR A 139 9.11 16.17 3.95
N THR A 140 10.12 15.67 4.66
CA THR A 140 10.76 14.39 4.36
C THR A 140 10.02 13.28 5.09
N PHE A 141 9.56 12.27 4.35
CA PHE A 141 8.94 11.06 4.85
C PHE A 141 9.87 9.86 4.64
N ILE A 142 9.83 8.91 5.55
CA ILE A 142 10.45 7.58 5.38
C ILE A 142 9.33 6.56 5.50
N PHE A 143 9.03 5.90 4.37
CA PHE A 143 7.98 4.91 4.28
C PHE A 143 8.58 3.51 4.27
N PRO A 144 8.29 2.66 5.27
CA PRO A 144 8.53 1.23 5.15
C PRO A 144 7.85 0.68 3.90
N SER A 145 8.33 -0.42 3.36
CA SER A 145 7.84 -0.96 2.09
C SER A 145 6.33 -1.19 2.06
N TYR A 146 5.73 -1.63 3.16
CA TYR A 146 4.29 -1.91 3.26
C TYR A 146 3.40 -0.66 3.16
N LEU A 147 3.95 0.54 3.36
CA LEU A 147 3.28 1.83 3.12
C LEU A 147 3.62 2.44 1.75
N ALA A 148 4.50 1.79 0.99
CA ALA A 148 4.94 2.20 -0.34
C ALA A 148 4.48 1.18 -1.39
N TYR A 149 5.40 0.42 -2.00
CA TYR A 149 5.12 -0.52 -3.09
C TYR A 149 5.13 -2.00 -2.66
N GLY A 150 5.32 -2.26 -1.37
CA GLY A 150 5.15 -3.58 -0.75
C GLY A 150 6.02 -4.68 -1.31
N LEU A 151 5.46 -5.89 -1.31
CA LEU A 151 6.14 -7.13 -1.73
C LEU A 151 6.44 -7.20 -3.23
N TYR A 152 5.75 -6.41 -4.05
CA TYR A 152 5.87 -6.50 -5.51
C TYR A 152 6.78 -5.43 -6.11
N GLY A 153 6.99 -4.31 -5.39
CA GLY A 153 7.69 -3.16 -5.95
C GLY A 153 6.90 -2.48 -7.08
N ASP A 154 7.59 -1.78 -7.96
CA ASP A 154 7.02 -1.12 -9.15
C ASP A 154 8.07 -1.16 -10.27
N SER A 155 7.82 -1.98 -11.29
CA SER A 155 8.77 -2.17 -12.41
C SER A 155 8.90 -0.95 -13.30
N GLU A 156 7.80 -0.19 -13.50
CA GLU A 156 7.82 1.04 -14.31
C GLU A 156 8.68 2.13 -13.65
N LYS A 157 8.60 2.22 -12.33
CA LYS A 157 9.40 3.15 -11.51
C LYS A 157 10.75 2.56 -11.09
N LYS A 158 11.06 1.32 -11.50
CA LYS A 158 12.28 0.58 -11.13
C LYS A 158 12.47 0.41 -9.62
N ILE A 159 11.37 0.33 -8.89
CA ILE A 159 11.38 0.10 -7.44
C ILE A 159 11.36 -1.40 -7.18
N LYS A 160 12.37 -1.89 -6.49
CA LYS A 160 12.47 -3.31 -6.12
C LYS A 160 11.43 -3.69 -5.07
N PRO A 161 11.03 -4.98 -4.99
CA PRO A 161 10.22 -5.49 -3.89
C PRO A 161 10.82 -5.12 -2.52
N ASN A 162 9.94 -4.89 -1.56
CA ASN A 162 10.32 -4.68 -0.16
C ASN A 162 11.26 -3.48 0.09
N THR A 163 11.24 -2.47 -0.78
CA THR A 163 12.13 -1.31 -0.67
C THR A 163 11.53 -0.24 0.25
N THR A 164 12.26 0.14 1.29
CA THR A 164 11.99 1.34 2.09
C THR A 164 12.33 2.58 1.29
N LEU A 165 11.42 3.55 1.25
CA LEU A 165 11.58 4.76 0.44
C LEU A 165 11.60 6.03 1.29
N VAL A 166 12.42 6.97 0.88
CA VAL A 166 12.48 8.32 1.41
C VAL A 166 11.85 9.25 0.38
N TYR A 167 10.82 9.98 0.79
CA TYR A 167 10.14 10.99 -0.03
C TYR A 167 10.36 12.37 0.55
N GLU A 168 10.91 13.27 -0.23
CA GLU A 168 10.88 14.70 0.07
C GLU A 168 9.73 15.33 -0.72
N VAL A 169 8.72 15.82 -0.02
CA VAL A 169 7.45 16.29 -0.61
C VAL A 169 7.28 17.77 -0.33
N SER A 170 6.98 18.54 -1.38
CA SER A 170 6.63 19.97 -1.30
C SER A 170 5.17 20.16 -1.70
N VAL A 171 4.33 20.66 -0.79
CA VAL A 171 2.93 21.03 -1.07
C VAL A 171 2.88 22.49 -1.50
N HIS A 172 2.46 22.76 -2.74
CA HIS A 172 2.42 24.11 -3.31
C HIS A 172 1.07 24.78 -3.06
N LYS A 173 -0.03 24.03 -3.19
CA LYS A 173 -1.39 24.58 -3.06
C LYS A 173 -2.38 23.49 -2.64
N ILE A 174 -3.38 23.89 -1.85
CA ILE A 174 -4.51 23.06 -1.49
C ILE A 174 -5.79 23.77 -1.90
N LEU A 175 -6.54 23.18 -2.84
CA LEU A 175 -7.88 23.65 -3.20
C LEU A 175 -8.89 22.86 -2.39
N LYS A 176 -9.63 23.57 -1.53
CA LYS A 176 -10.69 22.98 -0.71
C LYS A 176 -11.83 22.49 -1.59
N ASN A 177 -12.37 21.34 -1.24
CA ASN A 177 -13.62 20.89 -1.81
C ASN A 177 -14.76 21.59 -1.07
N ASN A 178 -15.48 22.47 -1.76
CA ASN A 178 -16.60 23.24 -1.19
C ASN A 178 -17.94 22.47 -1.35
N LEU A 179 -17.90 21.14 -1.21
CA LEU A 179 -19.13 20.34 -1.13
C LEU A 179 -19.72 20.38 0.27
#